data_ef107c6a1dbd67b729f8c5f1fa086ca3
#
_entry.id   ef107c6a1dbd67b729f8c5f1fa086ca3
#
_cell.length_a   1.000
_cell.length_b   1.000
_cell.length_c   1.000
_cell.angle_alpha   90.00
_cell.angle_beta   90.00
_cell.angle_gamma   90.00
#
_symmetry.space_group_name_H-M   'P 1'
#
loop_
_entity.id
_entity.type
_entity.pdbx_description
1 polymer ?
#
loop_
_entity_poly.entity_id
_entity_poly.type
_entity_poly.pdbx_seq_one_letter_code
_entity_poly.pdbx_strand_id
1 'polypeptide(L)'
;MLCLVVVSVLLACSSLGASHPSTGISSRIVGGHDTTIENYPYQVSLLFGNTHSCGGSLISRNWVLTAAHCISKEKYNVRVGSTIKEQGGVVHKVKAQYSHTFNQSTADFDYALLELETPVELNDKVQIIKIADEGSELKPGARLVVTGWGLTDPAPPTNILQEVEVPFIPQEECEKAYPGRLTDRMFCAGSEDGKGICNNDSGGPIVFDGVQYGIVSWSEKCGHLGVPGVYAKISTARKWIKSVSGV
;
A
#
# COMPACT_ATOMS: atom_id res chain seq x y z
N MET A 1 -83.97 -21.88 19.32
CA MET A 1 -83.03 -21.34 18.36
C MET A 1 -81.93 -20.63 19.17
N LEU A 2 -80.77 -21.29 19.34
CA LEU A 2 -79.71 -20.80 20.15
C LEU A 2 -78.59 -20.26 19.23
N CYS A 3 -78.39 -18.98 19.24
CA CYS A 3 -77.33 -18.33 18.45
C CYS A 3 -75.96 -18.43 19.22
N LEU A 4 -75.07 -19.22 18.69
CA LEU A 4 -73.66 -19.28 19.18
C LEU A 4 -72.88 -18.09 18.57
N VAL A 5 -72.39 -17.21 19.46
CA VAL A 5 -71.43 -16.16 19.08
C VAL A 5 -70.04 -16.73 19.24
N VAL A 6 -69.32 -16.89 18.16
CA VAL A 6 -67.89 -17.27 18.18
C VAL A 6 -67.05 -16.00 18.26
N VAL A 7 -66.39 -15.80 19.37
CA VAL A 7 -65.42 -14.72 19.55
C VAL A 7 -64.03 -15.20 19.09
N SER A 8 -63.58 -14.70 17.94
CA SER A 8 -62.22 -14.96 17.45
C SER A 8 -61.21 -14.01 18.13
N VAL A 9 -60.38 -14.54 18.98
CA VAL A 9 -59.26 -13.82 19.57
C VAL A 9 -58.09 -13.86 18.58
N LEU A 10 -57.78 -12.73 17.96
CA LEU A 10 -56.57 -12.53 17.17
C LEU A 10 -55.38 -12.27 18.12
N LEU A 11 -54.51 -13.24 18.30
CA LEU A 11 -53.18 -13.04 18.93
C LEU A 11 -52.27 -12.33 17.91
N ALA A 12 -52.01 -11.05 18.15
CA ALA A 12 -50.97 -10.31 17.44
C ALA A 12 -49.61 -10.74 18.03
N CYS A 13 -48.87 -11.55 17.27
CA CYS A 13 -47.47 -11.91 17.58
C CYS A 13 -46.55 -10.75 17.18
N SER A 14 -46.23 -9.88 18.13
CA SER A 14 -45.22 -8.82 17.94
C SER A 14 -43.83 -9.46 17.92
N SER A 15 -43.29 -9.70 16.74
CA SER A 15 -41.88 -10.06 16.59
C SER A 15 -41.01 -8.83 16.90
N LEU A 16 -40.43 -8.82 18.10
CA LEU A 16 -39.30 -7.95 18.44
C LEU A 16 -38.11 -8.35 17.57
N GLY A 17 -37.94 -7.65 16.48
CA GLY A 17 -36.74 -7.72 15.65
C GLY A 17 -35.56 -7.16 16.45
N ALA A 18 -34.76 -8.05 17.05
CA ALA A 18 -33.46 -7.68 17.57
C ALA A 18 -32.59 -7.28 16.38
N SER A 19 -32.43 -5.98 16.16
CA SER A 19 -31.40 -5.45 15.30
C SER A 19 -30.05 -5.76 15.93
N HIS A 20 -29.37 -6.80 15.42
CA HIS A 20 -27.94 -6.98 15.70
C HIS A 20 -27.22 -5.79 15.08
N PRO A 21 -26.37 -5.06 15.82
CA PRO A 21 -25.44 -4.14 15.19
C PRO A 21 -24.51 -5.01 14.31
N SER A 22 -24.64 -4.89 12.99
CA SER A 22 -23.63 -5.40 12.07
C SER A 22 -22.36 -4.61 12.36
N THR A 23 -21.43 -5.21 13.09
CA THR A 23 -20.05 -4.77 13.09
C THR A 23 -19.56 -4.98 11.66
N GLY A 24 -19.76 -3.97 10.82
CA GLY A 24 -19.22 -3.93 9.48
C GLY A 24 -17.70 -4.01 9.59
N ILE A 25 -17.15 -5.17 9.28
CA ILE A 25 -15.73 -5.33 9.03
C ILE A 25 -15.48 -4.58 7.72
N SER A 26 -15.04 -3.33 7.87
CA SER A 26 -14.58 -2.50 6.76
C SER A 26 -13.17 -2.98 6.40
N SER A 27 -13.04 -3.88 5.46
CA SER A 27 -11.74 -4.31 4.95
C SER A 27 -11.31 -3.38 3.81
N ARG A 28 -10.15 -2.74 4.00
CA ARG A 28 -9.55 -1.73 3.11
C ARG A 28 -8.04 -1.96 3.12
N ILE A 29 -7.31 -1.72 2.03
CA ILE A 29 -6.15 -2.55 1.69
C ILE A 29 -6.53 -3.91 2.25
N VAL A 30 -6.66 -4.96 1.57
CA VAL A 30 -7.40 -6.11 2.10
C VAL A 30 -7.02 -6.37 3.57
N GLY A 31 -7.98 -6.21 4.51
CA GLY A 31 -7.73 -6.33 5.95
C GLY A 31 -7.08 -5.13 6.66
N GLY A 32 -6.91 -3.99 5.99
CA GLY A 32 -6.41 -2.74 6.58
C GLY A 32 -7.49 -1.86 7.22
N HIS A 33 -7.09 -0.67 7.65
CA HIS A 33 -7.98 0.34 8.22
C HIS A 33 -7.55 1.76 7.84
N ASP A 34 -8.47 2.72 8.02
CA ASP A 34 -8.19 4.13 7.77
C ASP A 34 -7.07 4.63 8.69
N THR A 35 -6.17 5.41 8.11
CA THR A 35 -5.11 6.11 8.83
C THR A 35 -4.97 7.55 8.34
N THR A 36 -4.04 8.29 8.90
CA THR A 36 -3.78 9.67 8.52
C THR A 36 -2.34 9.88 8.09
N ILE A 37 -2.11 10.93 7.31
CA ILE A 37 -0.77 11.25 6.81
C ILE A 37 0.21 11.59 7.93
N GLU A 38 -0.27 12.08 9.07
CA GLU A 38 0.54 12.39 10.24
C GLU A 38 1.21 11.14 10.83
N ASN A 39 0.60 9.96 10.67
CA ASN A 39 1.19 8.68 11.09
C ASN A 39 2.26 8.19 10.09
N TYR A 40 2.14 8.56 8.83
CA TYR A 40 3.02 8.13 7.73
C TYR A 40 3.43 9.31 6.84
N PRO A 41 4.07 10.36 7.40
CA PRO A 41 4.29 11.63 6.73
C PRO A 41 5.27 11.58 5.56
N TYR A 42 5.87 10.42 5.32
CA TYR A 42 6.70 10.13 4.15
C TYR A 42 5.92 9.60 2.96
N GLN A 43 4.64 9.20 3.15
CA GLN A 43 3.81 8.67 2.08
C GLN A 43 3.53 9.74 1.03
N VAL A 44 3.70 9.39 -0.24
CA VAL A 44 3.38 10.27 -1.36
C VAL A 44 2.45 9.59 -2.36
N SER A 45 1.69 10.39 -3.10
CA SER A 45 0.86 9.96 -4.21
C SER A 45 1.48 10.44 -5.52
N LEU A 46 1.81 9.51 -6.42
CA LEU A 46 2.16 9.81 -7.79
C LEU A 46 0.88 10.10 -8.56
N LEU A 47 0.89 11.24 -9.28
CA LEU A 47 -0.25 11.69 -10.08
C LEU A 47 0.10 11.67 -11.56
N PHE A 48 -0.71 10.96 -12.32
CA PHE A 48 -0.77 11.14 -13.77
C PHE A 48 -1.88 12.15 -14.10
N GLY A 49 -1.49 13.32 -14.59
CA GLY A 49 -2.39 14.48 -14.57
C GLY A 49 -2.73 14.88 -13.13
N ASN A 50 -3.99 14.74 -12.74
CA ASN A 50 -4.48 14.98 -11.38
C ASN A 50 -4.95 13.71 -10.67
N THR A 51 -4.85 12.56 -11.31
CA THR A 51 -5.38 11.28 -10.82
C THR A 51 -4.24 10.46 -10.20
N HIS A 52 -4.50 9.89 -9.04
CA HIS A 52 -3.59 8.95 -8.39
C HIS A 52 -3.34 7.72 -9.27
N SER A 53 -2.08 7.39 -9.47
CA SER A 53 -1.67 6.21 -10.24
C SER A 53 -0.87 5.20 -9.42
N CYS A 54 0.00 5.69 -8.53
CA CYS A 54 0.89 4.89 -7.72
C CYS A 54 1.20 5.59 -6.38
N GLY A 55 1.72 4.82 -5.44
CA GLY A 55 2.33 5.33 -4.23
C GLY A 55 3.81 5.64 -4.41
N GLY A 56 4.42 6.11 -3.35
CA GLY A 56 5.86 6.34 -3.22
C GLY A 56 6.21 6.81 -1.82
N SER A 57 7.49 7.09 -1.60
CA SER A 57 7.99 7.60 -0.31
C SER A 57 9.02 8.70 -0.50
N LEU A 58 8.99 9.70 0.39
CA LEU A 58 10.01 10.74 0.48
C LEU A 58 11.27 10.17 1.15
N ILE A 59 12.38 10.09 0.41
CA ILE A 59 13.69 9.65 0.94
C ILE A 59 14.66 10.83 1.14
N SER A 60 14.33 12.00 0.61
CA SER A 60 14.94 13.29 0.93
C SER A 60 13.98 14.43 0.54
N ARG A 61 14.35 15.68 0.79
CA ARG A 61 13.50 16.83 0.40
C ARG A 61 13.25 16.94 -1.11
N ASN A 62 14.10 16.32 -1.92
CA ASN A 62 14.03 16.39 -3.38
C ASN A 62 13.79 15.06 -4.07
N TRP A 63 13.81 13.96 -3.32
CA TRP A 63 13.77 12.63 -3.92
C TRP A 63 12.63 11.77 -3.38
N VAL A 64 11.90 11.19 -4.32
CA VAL A 64 10.86 10.20 -4.06
C VAL A 64 11.33 8.84 -4.60
N LEU A 65 11.15 7.81 -3.79
CA LEU A 65 11.37 6.42 -4.17
C LEU A 65 10.02 5.78 -4.50
N THR A 66 9.95 5.07 -5.63
CA THR A 66 8.75 4.38 -6.12
C THR A 66 9.14 3.17 -6.96
N ALA A 67 8.18 2.47 -7.55
CA ALA A 67 8.42 1.35 -8.45
C ALA A 67 8.73 1.81 -9.89
N ALA A 68 9.55 1.07 -10.62
CA ALA A 68 9.87 1.38 -12.00
C ALA A 68 8.67 1.19 -12.93
N HIS A 69 7.80 0.21 -12.66
CA HIS A 69 6.58 0.00 -13.45
C HIS A 69 5.56 1.14 -13.28
N CYS A 70 5.71 2.00 -12.26
CA CYS A 70 4.87 3.17 -12.03
C CYS A 70 5.20 4.35 -12.92
N ILE A 71 6.38 4.37 -13.56
CA ILE A 71 6.81 5.50 -14.36
C ILE A 71 6.82 5.16 -15.86
N SER A 72 6.59 6.16 -16.69
CA SER A 72 6.60 6.07 -18.14
C SER A 72 7.31 7.29 -18.73
N LYS A 73 7.24 7.49 -20.04
CA LYS A 73 7.75 8.71 -20.68
C LYS A 73 6.93 9.96 -20.37
N GLU A 74 5.78 9.79 -19.76
CA GLU A 74 4.88 10.87 -19.38
C GLU A 74 5.41 11.62 -18.15
N LYS A 75 4.93 12.85 -17.97
CA LYS A 75 5.27 13.67 -16.79
C LYS A 75 4.31 13.35 -15.66
N TYR A 76 4.89 13.07 -14.51
CA TYR A 76 4.18 12.88 -13.25
C TYR A 76 4.30 14.11 -12.35
N ASN A 77 3.35 14.24 -11.46
CA ASN A 77 3.45 15.10 -10.29
C ASN A 77 3.44 14.22 -9.03
N VAL A 78 3.87 14.78 -7.92
CA VAL A 78 3.89 14.12 -6.62
C VAL A 78 3.09 14.95 -5.63
N ARG A 79 2.09 14.37 -4.98
CA ARG A 79 1.37 14.99 -3.87
C ARG A 79 1.96 14.50 -2.55
N VAL A 80 2.26 15.43 -1.66
CA VAL A 80 2.75 15.17 -0.30
C VAL A 80 1.80 15.78 0.74
N GLY A 81 1.80 15.26 1.95
CA GLY A 81 1.11 15.87 3.09
C GLY A 81 -0.43 15.76 3.04
N SER A 82 -0.99 14.74 2.41
CA SER A 82 -2.44 14.54 2.37
C SER A 82 -2.87 13.16 2.83
N THR A 83 -3.88 13.10 3.68
CA THR A 83 -4.61 11.88 4.03
C THR A 83 -5.58 11.47 2.93
N ILE A 84 -6.10 12.45 2.18
CA ILE A 84 -7.12 12.21 1.14
C ILE A 84 -6.46 12.12 -0.23
N LYS A 85 -6.70 11.02 -0.93
CA LYS A 85 -6.26 10.83 -2.31
C LYS A 85 -6.78 11.98 -3.19
N GLU A 86 -5.90 12.60 -3.93
CA GLU A 86 -6.22 13.67 -4.90
C GLU A 86 -6.71 15.00 -4.29
N GLN A 87 -6.78 15.14 -2.96
CA GLN A 87 -7.16 16.39 -2.28
C GLN A 87 -6.15 16.79 -1.22
N GLY A 88 -6.07 18.09 -0.92
CA GLY A 88 -5.19 18.63 0.12
C GLY A 88 -3.71 18.47 -0.19
N GLY A 89 -2.88 18.67 0.84
CA GLY A 89 -1.43 18.62 0.71
C GLY A 89 -0.87 19.59 -0.32
N VAL A 90 0.34 19.33 -0.80
CA VAL A 90 1.04 20.13 -1.81
C VAL A 90 1.42 19.24 -2.99
N VAL A 91 1.23 19.73 -4.21
CA VAL A 91 1.62 19.04 -5.44
C VAL A 91 2.94 19.62 -5.95
N HIS A 92 3.95 18.77 -6.10
CA HIS A 92 5.26 19.08 -6.65
C HIS A 92 5.40 18.50 -8.05
N LYS A 93 6.02 19.25 -8.95
CA LYS A 93 6.38 18.75 -10.29
C LYS A 93 7.62 17.88 -10.19
N VAL A 94 7.63 16.82 -11.02
CA VAL A 94 8.80 15.98 -11.21
C VAL A 94 9.69 16.60 -12.28
N LYS A 95 10.95 16.86 -11.93
CA LYS A 95 11.98 17.39 -12.82
C LYS A 95 12.56 16.30 -13.71
N ALA A 96 12.88 15.14 -13.10
CA ALA A 96 13.47 14.00 -13.79
C ALA A 96 13.05 12.68 -13.15
N GLN A 97 13.09 11.60 -13.94
CA GLN A 97 12.73 10.26 -13.55
C GLN A 97 13.91 9.33 -13.89
N TYR A 98 14.23 8.46 -12.96
CA TYR A 98 15.33 7.50 -13.09
C TYR A 98 14.80 6.11 -12.74
N SER A 99 14.85 5.17 -13.68
CA SER A 99 14.62 3.76 -13.38
C SER A 99 15.94 3.00 -13.43
N HIS A 100 16.02 1.96 -12.63
CA HIS A 100 17.06 0.96 -12.79
C HIS A 100 16.80 0.16 -14.09
N THR A 101 17.55 -0.89 -14.36
CA THR A 101 17.37 -1.78 -15.51
C THR A 101 16.11 -2.65 -15.36
N PHE A 102 14.94 -2.03 -15.24
CA PHE A 102 13.66 -2.71 -15.03
C PHE A 102 13.36 -3.72 -16.13
N ASN A 103 13.05 -4.95 -15.74
CA ASN A 103 12.60 -6.00 -16.64
C ASN A 103 11.11 -6.25 -16.44
N GLN A 104 10.31 -5.75 -17.40
CA GLN A 104 8.85 -5.86 -17.33
C GLN A 104 8.34 -7.30 -17.34
N SER A 105 9.05 -8.24 -17.96
CA SER A 105 8.61 -9.65 -18.06
C SER A 105 8.73 -10.40 -16.74
N THR A 106 9.69 -10.03 -15.89
CA THR A 106 9.97 -10.65 -14.60
C THR A 106 9.67 -9.76 -13.42
N ALA A 107 9.31 -8.49 -13.65
CA ALA A 107 9.21 -7.43 -12.67
C ALA A 107 10.50 -7.22 -11.85
N ASP A 108 11.66 -7.61 -12.40
CA ASP A 108 12.94 -7.48 -11.73
C ASP A 108 13.50 -6.05 -11.83
N PHE A 109 14.26 -5.61 -10.83
CA PHE A 109 14.77 -4.24 -10.72
C PHE A 109 13.65 -3.18 -10.72
N ASP A 110 12.55 -3.45 -10.02
CA ASP A 110 11.39 -2.57 -9.98
C ASP A 110 11.59 -1.38 -9.03
N TYR A 111 12.61 -0.57 -9.32
CA TYR A 111 12.98 0.64 -8.56
C TYR A 111 12.99 1.86 -9.46
N ALA A 112 12.43 2.95 -8.99
CA ALA A 112 12.51 4.26 -9.63
C ALA A 112 12.72 5.38 -8.61
N LEU A 113 13.41 6.41 -9.05
CA LEU A 113 13.61 7.65 -8.31
C LEU A 113 13.04 8.81 -9.10
N LEU A 114 12.32 9.70 -8.41
CA LEU A 114 11.80 10.93 -8.98
C LEU A 114 12.50 12.11 -8.30
N GLU A 115 13.14 12.96 -9.11
CA GLU A 115 13.70 14.24 -8.67
C GLU A 115 12.61 15.30 -8.76
N LEU A 116 12.32 15.98 -7.66
CA LEU A 116 11.36 17.06 -7.61
C LEU A 116 11.98 18.36 -8.12
N GLU A 117 11.20 19.21 -8.84
CA GLU A 117 11.66 20.53 -9.31
C GLU A 117 12.01 21.46 -8.14
N THR A 118 11.27 21.36 -7.04
CA THR A 118 11.47 22.14 -5.83
C THR A 118 11.48 21.24 -4.61
N PRO A 119 12.36 21.51 -3.61
CA PRO A 119 12.36 20.76 -2.36
C PRO A 119 11.02 20.85 -1.65
N VAL A 120 10.61 19.76 -0.98
CA VAL A 120 9.46 19.81 -0.08
C VAL A 120 9.81 20.56 1.22
N GLU A 121 8.82 21.20 1.83
CA GLU A 121 8.92 21.74 3.18
C GLU A 121 8.47 20.69 4.20
N LEU A 122 9.38 20.37 5.14
CA LEU A 122 9.09 19.38 6.18
C LEU A 122 8.18 19.99 7.26
N ASN A 123 7.19 19.23 7.69
CA ASN A 123 6.25 19.58 8.75
C ASN A 123 5.63 18.28 9.30
N ASP A 124 4.63 18.37 10.18
CA ASP A 124 4.00 17.20 10.80
C ASP A 124 3.36 16.21 9.79
N LYS A 125 3.07 16.66 8.56
CA LYS A 125 2.45 15.88 7.48
C LYS A 125 3.44 15.49 6.37
N VAL A 126 4.66 16.01 6.40
CA VAL A 126 5.67 15.80 5.35
C VAL A 126 7.02 15.55 6.02
N GLN A 127 7.47 14.30 6.01
CA GLN A 127 8.74 13.86 6.61
C GLN A 127 9.48 12.89 5.67
N ILE A 128 10.74 12.68 5.95
CA ILE A 128 11.62 11.78 5.20
C ILE A 128 11.67 10.44 5.93
N ILE A 129 11.58 9.32 5.18
CA ILE A 129 11.78 8.00 5.75
C ILE A 129 13.22 7.53 5.54
N LYS A 130 13.75 6.84 6.55
CA LYS A 130 15.00 6.08 6.42
C LYS A 130 14.75 4.85 5.54
N ILE A 131 15.68 4.54 4.64
CA ILE A 131 15.64 3.33 3.81
C ILE A 131 16.68 2.31 4.29
N ALA A 132 16.40 1.04 4.08
CA ALA A 132 17.25 -0.07 4.50
C ALA A 132 18.67 0.04 3.92
N ASP A 133 19.67 -0.23 4.74
CA ASP A 133 21.06 -0.23 4.32
C ASP A 133 21.38 -1.43 3.41
N GLU A 134 22.48 -1.35 2.64
CA GLU A 134 22.94 -2.45 1.80
C GLU A 134 23.11 -3.72 2.63
N GLY A 135 22.61 -4.85 2.12
CA GLY A 135 22.68 -6.14 2.78
C GLY A 135 21.80 -6.30 4.03
N SER A 136 20.99 -5.30 4.38
CA SER A 136 20.02 -5.47 5.47
C SER A 136 18.97 -6.52 5.14
N GLU A 137 18.68 -7.38 6.11
CA GLU A 137 17.70 -8.45 5.99
C GLU A 137 16.62 -8.35 7.06
N LEU A 138 15.38 -8.70 6.68
CA LEU A 138 14.28 -8.89 7.61
C LEU A 138 14.42 -10.24 8.31
N LYS A 139 14.04 -10.31 9.57
CA LYS A 139 14.03 -11.55 10.33
C LYS A 139 12.67 -12.23 10.25
N PRO A 140 12.62 -13.58 10.30
CA PRO A 140 11.36 -14.30 10.46
C PRO A 140 10.56 -13.75 11.65
N GLY A 141 9.25 -13.59 11.46
CA GLY A 141 8.35 -13.02 12.45
C GLY A 141 8.27 -11.48 12.44
N ALA A 142 9.03 -10.78 11.59
CA ALA A 142 8.88 -9.34 11.43
C ALA A 142 7.47 -9.00 10.92
N ARG A 143 6.82 -8.02 11.57
CA ARG A 143 5.53 -7.46 11.15
C ARG A 143 5.79 -6.11 10.50
N LEU A 144 5.40 -6.00 9.23
CA LEU A 144 5.67 -4.82 8.41
C LEU A 144 4.39 -4.05 8.17
N VAL A 145 4.49 -2.75 8.05
CA VAL A 145 3.36 -1.88 7.73
C VAL A 145 3.44 -1.46 6.26
N VAL A 146 2.33 -1.63 5.55
CA VAL A 146 2.12 -1.12 4.19
C VAL A 146 1.08 -0.01 4.26
N THR A 147 1.33 1.07 3.55
CA THR A 147 0.40 2.20 3.45
C THR A 147 0.12 2.57 2.00
N GLY A 148 -1.10 3.02 1.71
CA GLY A 148 -1.47 3.43 0.37
C GLY A 148 -2.94 3.79 0.19
N TRP A 149 -3.31 4.14 -1.04
CA TRP A 149 -4.68 4.45 -1.46
C TRP A 149 -5.19 3.45 -2.51
N GLY A 150 -4.66 2.24 -2.49
CA GLY A 150 -5.03 1.18 -3.41
C GLY A 150 -6.46 0.72 -3.27
N LEU A 151 -6.87 -0.16 -4.18
CA LEU A 151 -8.21 -0.74 -4.16
C LEU A 151 -8.40 -1.59 -2.91
N THR A 152 -9.62 -1.57 -2.43
CA THR A 152 -10.06 -2.30 -1.24
C THR A 152 -11.09 -3.33 -1.68
N ASP A 153 -10.77 -4.61 -1.59
CA ASP A 153 -11.69 -5.71 -1.94
C ASP A 153 -12.02 -6.52 -0.67
N PRO A 154 -13.28 -6.83 -0.35
CA PRO A 154 -14.52 -6.50 -1.06
C PRO A 154 -15.16 -5.14 -0.69
N ALA A 155 -14.49 -4.27 0.07
CA ALA A 155 -15.04 -2.99 0.49
C ALA A 155 -15.08 -1.97 -0.67
N PRO A 156 -15.99 -0.98 -0.64
CA PRO A 156 -16.00 0.07 -1.65
C PRO A 156 -14.69 0.89 -1.62
N PRO A 157 -14.23 1.41 -2.77
CA PRO A 157 -13.05 2.25 -2.84
C PRO A 157 -13.11 3.41 -1.84
N THR A 158 -11.98 3.71 -1.21
CA THR A 158 -11.85 4.85 -0.30
C THR A 158 -10.85 5.86 -0.86
N ASN A 159 -11.03 7.12 -0.51
CA ASN A 159 -10.05 8.17 -0.79
C ASN A 159 -9.15 8.46 0.42
N ILE A 160 -9.39 7.80 1.56
CA ILE A 160 -8.61 7.95 2.79
C ILE A 160 -7.39 7.03 2.73
N LEU A 161 -6.22 7.50 3.18
CA LEU A 161 -5.02 6.69 3.32
C LEU A 161 -5.31 5.47 4.21
N GLN A 162 -4.87 4.30 3.76
CA GLN A 162 -5.02 3.04 4.46
C GLN A 162 -3.68 2.55 5.00
N GLU A 163 -3.74 1.77 6.07
CA GLU A 163 -2.60 0.99 6.57
C GLU A 163 -3.00 -0.46 6.82
N VAL A 164 -2.05 -1.36 6.66
CA VAL A 164 -2.17 -2.77 7.04
C VAL A 164 -0.84 -3.27 7.59
N GLU A 165 -0.92 -4.03 8.68
CA GLU A 165 0.23 -4.78 9.17
C GLU A 165 0.20 -6.19 8.62
N VAL A 166 1.33 -6.61 8.03
CA VAL A 166 1.50 -7.90 7.37
C VAL A 166 2.78 -8.61 7.81
N PRO A 167 2.80 -9.95 7.93
CA PRO A 167 4.00 -10.68 8.27
C PRO A 167 4.99 -10.71 7.09
N PHE A 168 6.29 -10.66 7.39
CA PHE A 168 7.35 -11.05 6.47
C PHE A 168 7.26 -12.55 6.20
N ILE A 169 7.34 -12.93 4.93
CA ILE A 169 7.33 -14.33 4.49
C ILE A 169 8.76 -14.74 4.11
N PRO A 170 9.33 -15.77 4.75
CA PRO A 170 10.64 -16.29 4.38
C PRO A 170 10.72 -16.68 2.90
N GLN A 171 11.90 -16.52 2.30
CA GLN A 171 12.11 -16.75 0.86
C GLN A 171 11.65 -18.14 0.39
N GLU A 172 11.90 -19.18 1.19
CA GLU A 172 11.48 -20.56 0.86
C GLU A 172 9.95 -20.73 0.79
N GLU A 173 9.21 -19.99 1.62
CA GLU A 173 7.75 -20.03 1.61
C GLU A 173 7.20 -19.18 0.47
N CYS A 174 7.82 -18.04 0.21
CA CYS A 174 7.47 -17.19 -0.92
C CYS A 174 7.69 -17.93 -2.26
N GLU A 175 8.78 -18.68 -2.40
CA GLU A 175 9.08 -19.48 -3.59
C GLU A 175 8.02 -20.59 -3.84
N LYS A 176 7.41 -21.12 -2.79
CA LYS A 176 6.28 -22.07 -2.95
C LYS A 176 5.04 -21.41 -3.54
N ALA A 177 4.79 -20.14 -3.22
CA ALA A 177 3.69 -19.38 -3.80
C ALA A 177 3.96 -18.97 -5.26
N TYR A 178 5.24 -18.72 -5.60
CA TYR A 178 5.66 -18.19 -6.90
C TYR A 178 6.86 -18.95 -7.50
N PRO A 179 6.75 -20.24 -7.82
CA PRO A 179 7.88 -21.08 -8.24
C PRO A 179 8.61 -20.50 -9.47
N GLY A 180 9.91 -20.26 -9.33
CA GLY A 180 10.79 -19.79 -10.41
C GLY A 180 10.53 -18.36 -10.87
N ARG A 181 9.74 -17.56 -10.13
CA ARG A 181 9.39 -16.19 -10.52
C ARG A 181 10.09 -15.11 -9.67
N LEU A 182 10.69 -15.52 -8.57
CA LEU A 182 11.35 -14.61 -7.65
C LEU A 182 12.84 -14.44 -8.00
N THR A 183 13.37 -13.28 -7.69
CA THR A 183 14.81 -13.00 -7.73
C THR A 183 15.29 -12.57 -6.35
N ASP A 184 16.62 -12.53 -6.14
CA ASP A 184 17.24 -12.07 -4.89
C ASP A 184 16.89 -10.59 -4.56
N ARG A 185 16.32 -9.86 -5.51
CA ARG A 185 15.90 -8.47 -5.39
C ARG A 185 14.43 -8.32 -5.00
N MET A 186 13.79 -9.42 -4.62
CA MET A 186 12.40 -9.47 -4.21
C MET A 186 12.26 -10.12 -2.85
N PHE A 187 11.22 -9.78 -2.13
CA PHE A 187 10.77 -10.51 -0.94
C PHE A 187 9.25 -10.48 -0.84
N CYS A 188 8.68 -11.36 -0.03
CA CYS A 188 7.25 -11.46 0.17
C CYS A 188 6.81 -11.00 1.55
N ALA A 189 5.60 -10.44 1.62
CA ALA A 189 4.89 -10.20 2.87
C ALA A 189 3.37 -10.29 2.66
N GLY A 190 2.65 -10.56 3.75
CA GLY A 190 1.19 -10.69 3.73
C GLY A 190 0.72 -12.13 3.56
N SER A 191 -0.50 -12.30 3.07
CA SER A 191 -1.22 -13.56 2.87
C SER A 191 -1.82 -14.23 4.11
N GLU A 192 -1.48 -13.82 5.33
CA GLU A 192 -2.22 -14.24 6.50
C GLU A 192 -3.59 -13.56 6.54
N ASP A 193 -4.64 -14.30 6.89
CA ASP A 193 -6.00 -13.77 7.06
C ASP A 193 -6.55 -12.98 5.85
N GLY A 194 -6.01 -13.19 4.65
CA GLY A 194 -6.42 -12.44 3.47
C GLY A 194 -6.00 -10.97 3.49
N LYS A 195 -4.93 -10.61 4.22
CA LYS A 195 -4.39 -9.25 4.30
C LYS A 195 -3.27 -9.04 3.29
N GLY A 196 -3.23 -7.87 2.66
CA GLY A 196 -2.16 -7.54 1.73
C GLY A 196 -2.45 -6.37 0.80
N ILE A 197 -1.52 -6.20 -0.13
CA ILE A 197 -1.57 -5.15 -1.17
C ILE A 197 -2.63 -5.43 -2.23
N CYS A 198 -3.06 -4.35 -2.90
CA CYS A 198 -3.95 -4.42 -4.05
C CYS A 198 -3.53 -3.38 -5.13
N ASN A 199 -4.31 -3.32 -6.22
CA ASN A 199 -4.07 -2.36 -7.30
C ASN A 199 -4.00 -0.92 -6.78
N ASN A 200 -3.12 -0.12 -7.33
CA ASN A 200 -2.81 1.28 -6.97
C ASN A 200 -2.03 1.47 -5.64
N ASP A 201 -1.64 0.39 -4.93
CA ASP A 201 -0.63 0.46 -3.87
C ASP A 201 0.79 0.42 -4.44
N SER A 202 0.94 0.05 -5.71
CA SER A 202 2.21 -0.02 -6.45
C SER A 202 3.11 1.18 -6.18
N GLY A 203 4.40 0.92 -5.95
CA GLY A 203 5.38 1.97 -5.65
C GLY A 203 5.37 2.46 -4.22
N GLY A 204 4.34 2.14 -3.43
CA GLY A 204 4.23 2.51 -2.02
C GLY A 204 5.25 1.80 -1.13
N PRO A 205 5.50 2.33 0.08
CA PRO A 205 6.47 1.77 1.01
C PRO A 205 5.93 0.57 1.78
N ILE A 206 6.84 -0.38 2.10
CA ILE A 206 6.65 -1.35 3.18
C ILE A 206 7.74 -1.16 4.22
N VAL A 207 7.34 -0.99 5.47
CA VAL A 207 8.15 -0.43 6.55
C VAL A 207 8.19 -1.37 7.74
N PHE A 208 9.37 -1.48 8.35
CA PHE A 208 9.58 -2.17 9.62
C PHE A 208 10.44 -1.28 10.53
N ASP A 209 9.96 -1.04 11.76
CA ASP A 209 10.66 -0.24 12.77
C ASP A 209 11.18 1.12 12.25
N GLY A 210 10.31 1.85 11.55
CA GLY A 210 10.61 3.18 10.99
C GLY A 210 11.59 3.18 9.80
N VAL A 211 11.95 2.02 9.26
CA VAL A 211 12.83 1.87 8.09
C VAL A 211 12.06 1.22 6.95
N GLN A 212 12.14 1.78 5.76
CA GLN A 212 11.55 1.20 4.56
C GLN A 212 12.47 0.11 4.00
N TYR A 213 11.97 -1.13 3.95
CA TYR A 213 12.71 -2.28 3.42
C TYR A 213 12.37 -2.61 1.98
N GLY A 214 11.19 -2.22 1.52
CA GLY A 214 10.75 -2.55 0.18
C GLY A 214 9.80 -1.53 -0.44
N ILE A 215 9.48 -1.80 -1.70
CA ILE A 215 8.57 -1.04 -2.54
C ILE A 215 7.51 -2.01 -3.05
N VAL A 216 6.23 -1.67 -2.93
CA VAL A 216 5.13 -2.48 -3.47
C VAL A 216 5.35 -2.69 -4.97
N SER A 217 5.48 -3.93 -5.40
CA SER A 217 5.78 -4.28 -6.79
C SER A 217 4.61 -5.00 -7.47
N TRP A 218 4.30 -6.22 -7.06
CA TRP A 218 3.23 -6.99 -7.69
C TRP A 218 2.59 -8.03 -6.76
N SER A 219 1.44 -8.55 -7.16
CA SER A 219 0.77 -9.72 -6.59
C SER A 219 -0.14 -10.33 -7.65
N GLU A 220 -0.40 -11.62 -7.58
CA GLU A 220 -1.39 -12.26 -8.48
C GLU A 220 -2.83 -11.98 -8.07
N LYS A 221 -3.06 -11.75 -6.78
CA LYS A 221 -4.39 -11.47 -6.23
C LYS A 221 -4.28 -10.54 -5.04
N CYS A 222 -5.22 -9.62 -4.95
CA CYS A 222 -5.30 -8.69 -3.82
C CYS A 222 -5.62 -9.43 -2.52
N GLY A 223 -4.73 -9.35 -1.52
CA GLY A 223 -4.98 -9.85 -0.17
C GLY A 223 -5.57 -11.26 -0.10
N HIS A 224 -5.21 -12.15 -1.00
CA HIS A 224 -5.77 -13.50 -1.04
C HIS A 224 -4.96 -14.44 -0.14
N LEU A 225 -5.66 -15.27 0.64
CA LEU A 225 -5.02 -16.26 1.50
C LEU A 225 -4.05 -17.15 0.70
N GLY A 226 -2.81 -17.27 1.17
CA GLY A 226 -1.76 -18.04 0.50
C GLY A 226 -1.12 -17.37 -0.73
N VAL A 227 -1.51 -16.13 -1.05
CA VAL A 227 -0.94 -15.37 -2.18
C VAL A 227 -0.34 -14.07 -1.64
N PRO A 228 0.94 -14.08 -1.20
CA PRO A 228 1.58 -12.91 -0.62
C PRO A 228 1.83 -11.81 -1.65
N GLY A 229 1.95 -10.55 -1.17
CA GLY A 229 2.48 -9.48 -1.99
C GLY A 229 3.98 -9.63 -2.19
N VAL A 230 4.47 -9.22 -3.37
CA VAL A 230 5.89 -9.19 -3.71
C VAL A 230 6.38 -7.75 -3.75
N TYR A 231 7.51 -7.51 -3.11
CA TYR A 231 8.11 -6.20 -2.91
C TYR A 231 9.53 -6.16 -3.47
N ALA A 232 9.86 -5.08 -4.17
CA ALA A 232 11.23 -4.84 -4.60
C ALA A 232 12.11 -4.49 -3.39
N LYS A 233 13.21 -5.23 -3.20
CA LYS A 233 14.07 -5.22 -2.00
C LYS A 233 15.06 -4.07 -2.04
N ILE A 234 14.89 -3.05 -1.19
CA ILE A 234 15.70 -1.83 -1.20
C ILE A 234 17.18 -2.09 -0.92
N SER A 235 17.50 -3.03 -0.02
CA SER A 235 18.90 -3.32 0.34
C SER A 235 19.75 -3.75 -0.85
N THR A 236 19.15 -4.29 -1.90
CA THR A 236 19.83 -4.66 -3.16
C THR A 236 20.01 -3.48 -4.13
N ALA A 237 19.17 -2.44 -4.01
CA ALA A 237 19.22 -1.23 -4.83
C ALA A 237 20.05 -0.09 -4.19
N ARG A 238 20.56 -0.26 -2.98
CA ARG A 238 21.12 0.80 -2.15
C ARG A 238 22.26 1.58 -2.82
N LYS A 239 23.16 0.88 -3.51
CA LYS A 239 24.26 1.52 -4.27
C LYS A 239 23.73 2.37 -5.41
N TRP A 240 22.76 1.88 -6.15
CA TRP A 240 22.14 2.62 -7.24
C TRP A 240 21.38 3.85 -6.72
N ILE A 241 20.58 3.71 -5.66
CA ILE A 241 19.88 4.82 -5.03
C ILE A 241 20.87 5.92 -4.66
N LYS A 242 21.95 5.55 -3.96
CA LYS A 242 22.99 6.51 -3.57
C LYS A 242 23.70 7.16 -4.76
N SER A 243 23.98 6.42 -5.82
CA SER A 243 24.65 6.95 -7.00
C SER A 243 23.82 7.97 -7.77
N VAL A 244 22.49 7.86 -7.73
CA VAL A 244 21.55 8.75 -8.43
C VAL A 244 21.15 9.92 -7.56
N SER A 245 20.75 9.68 -6.31
CA SER A 245 20.14 10.69 -5.43
C SER A 245 21.10 11.29 -4.39
N GLY A 246 22.24 10.64 -4.13
CA GLY A 246 23.14 11.01 -3.05
C GLY A 246 22.69 10.57 -1.65
N VAL A 247 21.48 9.96 -1.55
CA VAL A 247 20.88 9.51 -0.28
C VAL A 247 21.54 8.23 0.25
#